data_0bd5bf7bb6a44c2e0c627c41b902b268
#
_entry.id   0bd5bf7bb6a44c2e0c627c41b902b268
#
_cell.length_a   1.000
_cell.length_b   1.000
_cell.length_c   1.000
_cell.angle_alpha   90.00
_cell.angle_beta   90.00
_cell.angle_gamma   90.00
#
_symmetry.space_group_name_H-M   'P 1'
#
loop_
_entity.id
_entity.type
_entity.pdbx_description
1 polymer ?
#
loop_
_entity_poly.entity_id
_entity_poly.type
_entity_poly.pdbx_seq_one_letter_code
_entity_poly.pdbx_strand_id
1 'polypeptide(L)'
;MKYPKFIKQGDTIGICAPSSGVGKFIQKYKRSIDNLHAYGYQTKETASVRNETEPSNTSIIRAKEVEELLLDQDVDMMMAATGGDFLFDILPHLNPSIIQENPKWIMGASDPTGLVYPITTKYDIATLYG
;
A
#
# COMPACT_ATOMS: atom_id res chain seq x y z
N MET A 1 -17.93 -5.23 -10.32
CA MET A 1 -16.95 -4.69 -9.33
C MET A 1 -16.81 -5.66 -8.19
N LYS A 2 -15.60 -6.15 -7.98
CA LYS A 2 -15.28 -7.02 -6.84
C LYS A 2 -14.97 -6.15 -5.62
N TYR A 3 -15.69 -6.34 -4.54
CA TYR A 3 -15.45 -5.65 -3.27
C TYR A 3 -14.67 -6.58 -2.34
N PRO A 4 -13.44 -6.21 -1.93
CA PRO A 4 -12.70 -6.98 -0.95
C PRO A 4 -13.46 -7.08 0.38
N LYS A 5 -13.05 -8.03 1.23
CA LYS A 5 -13.61 -8.16 2.58
C LYS A 5 -13.40 -6.86 3.37
N PHE A 6 -14.47 -6.35 3.98
CA PHE A 6 -14.37 -5.14 4.82
C PHE A 6 -13.53 -5.40 6.07
N ILE A 7 -12.72 -4.42 6.43
CA ILE A 7 -11.91 -4.48 7.63
C ILE A 7 -12.75 -4.14 8.87
N LYS A 8 -12.31 -4.62 10.01
CA LYS A 8 -12.91 -4.39 11.33
C LYS A 8 -11.82 -4.15 12.37
N GLN A 9 -12.18 -3.65 13.53
CA GLN A 9 -11.24 -3.50 14.64
C GLN A 9 -10.53 -4.82 14.94
N GLY A 10 -9.23 -4.74 15.18
CA GLY A 10 -8.35 -5.90 15.36
C GLY A 10 -7.64 -6.36 14.08
N ASP A 11 -8.16 -5.99 12.91
CA ASP A 11 -7.53 -6.32 11.64
C ASP A 11 -6.23 -5.55 11.43
N THR A 12 -5.40 -6.05 10.52
CA THR A 12 -4.08 -5.50 10.23
C THR A 12 -4.06 -4.74 8.91
N ILE A 13 -3.59 -3.50 8.97
CA ILE A 13 -3.32 -2.66 7.79
C ILE A 13 -1.84 -2.81 7.44
N GLY A 14 -1.58 -3.36 6.27
CA GLY A 14 -0.24 -3.43 5.69
C GLY A 14 0.13 -2.11 5.03
N ILE A 15 1.31 -1.60 5.30
CA ILE A 15 1.77 -0.32 4.80
C ILE A 15 3.03 -0.53 3.96
N CYS A 16 3.02 0.00 2.74
CA CYS A 16 4.18 0.02 1.85
C CYS A 16 4.43 1.44 1.34
N ALA A 17 5.61 1.65 0.79
CA ALA A 17 6.01 2.92 0.18
C ALA A 17 6.26 2.70 -1.33
N PRO A 18 5.19 2.61 -2.14
CA PRO A 18 5.34 2.25 -3.56
C PRO A 18 5.94 3.38 -4.40
N SER A 19 6.03 4.59 -3.87
CA SER A 19 6.72 5.73 -4.47
C SER A 19 7.85 6.21 -3.55
N SER A 20 7.66 7.26 -2.75
CA SER A 20 8.68 7.78 -1.83
C SER A 20 8.61 7.10 -0.47
N GLY A 21 9.73 7.06 0.26
CA GLY A 21 9.77 6.68 1.67
C GLY A 21 9.34 7.82 2.58
N VAL A 22 8.98 7.51 3.82
CA VAL A 22 8.51 8.50 4.81
C VAL A 22 9.60 8.99 5.75
N GLY A 23 10.86 8.55 5.59
CA GLY A 23 11.93 8.85 6.53
C GLY A 23 12.11 10.33 6.83
N LYS A 24 11.96 11.19 5.82
CA LYS A 24 12.02 12.67 5.98
C LYS A 24 10.85 13.25 6.77
N PHE A 25 9.75 12.50 6.90
CA PHE A 25 8.53 12.91 7.59
C PHE A 25 8.16 11.94 8.71
N ILE A 26 9.15 11.30 9.29
CA ILE A 26 8.95 10.17 10.21
C ILE A 26 8.05 10.50 11.40
N GLN A 27 8.11 11.72 11.94
CA GLN A 27 7.29 12.09 13.08
C GLN A 27 5.81 12.21 12.70
N LYS A 28 5.52 12.76 11.52
CA LYS A 28 4.16 12.84 10.98
C LYS A 28 3.61 11.43 10.70
N TYR A 29 4.43 10.58 10.12
CA TYR A 29 4.08 9.19 9.85
C TYR A 29 3.77 8.41 11.13
N LYS A 30 4.63 8.55 12.16
CA LYS A 30 4.40 7.90 13.46
C LYS A 30 3.07 8.32 14.09
N ARG A 31 2.70 9.61 13.99
CA ARG A 31 1.39 10.07 14.48
C ARG A 31 0.23 9.41 13.73
N SER A 32 0.37 9.20 12.42
CA SER A 32 -0.64 8.49 11.64
C SER A 32 -0.78 7.04 12.09
N ILE A 33 0.34 6.36 12.37
CA ILE A 33 0.34 4.99 12.90
C ILE A 33 -0.33 4.95 14.29
N ASP A 34 0.00 5.89 15.17
CA ASP A 34 -0.63 5.99 16.48
C ASP A 34 -2.15 6.17 16.37
N ASN A 35 -2.60 6.95 15.40
CA ASN A 35 -4.04 7.14 15.14
C ASN A 35 -4.70 5.82 14.71
N LEU A 36 -4.08 5.06 13.82
CA LEU A 36 -4.61 3.76 13.40
C LEU A 36 -4.72 2.80 14.59
N HIS A 37 -3.69 2.75 15.44
CA HIS A 37 -3.72 1.95 16.67
C HIS A 37 -4.81 2.42 17.63
N ALA A 38 -5.02 3.73 17.78
CA ALA A 38 -6.09 4.29 18.62
C ALA A 38 -7.49 3.89 18.12
N TYR A 39 -7.68 3.70 16.83
CA TYR A 39 -8.93 3.19 16.25
C TYR A 39 -9.06 1.67 16.33
N GLY A 40 -8.08 0.97 16.90
CA GLY A 40 -8.13 -0.46 17.14
C GLY A 40 -7.56 -1.33 16.01
N TYR A 41 -6.87 -0.76 15.04
CA TYR A 41 -6.19 -1.50 13.98
C TYR A 41 -4.76 -1.83 14.37
N GLN A 42 -4.26 -2.95 13.86
CA GLN A 42 -2.84 -3.28 13.88
C GLN A 42 -2.20 -2.80 12.57
N THR A 43 -0.89 -2.59 12.58
CA THR A 43 -0.15 -2.18 11.38
C THR A 43 1.06 -3.07 11.15
N LYS A 44 1.40 -3.28 9.89
CA LYS A 44 2.57 -4.03 9.45
C LYS A 44 3.22 -3.28 8.29
N GLU A 45 4.49 -2.96 8.41
CA GLU A 45 5.23 -2.18 7.40
C GLU A 45 6.14 -3.09 6.58
N THR A 46 6.28 -2.78 5.30
CA THR A 46 7.36 -3.36 4.48
C THR A 46 8.69 -2.64 4.75
N ALA A 47 9.79 -3.27 4.32
CA ALA A 47 11.13 -2.84 4.71
C ALA A 47 11.50 -1.42 4.27
N SER A 48 10.97 -0.92 3.16
CA SER A 48 11.37 0.37 2.58
C SER A 48 10.57 1.57 3.08
N VAL A 49 9.52 1.37 3.90
CA VAL A 49 8.60 2.44 4.30
C VAL A 49 9.34 3.61 4.95
N ARG A 50 10.26 3.34 5.86
CA ARG A 50 10.96 4.38 6.64
C ARG A 50 12.23 4.92 6.00
N ASN A 51 12.54 4.51 4.77
CA ASN A 51 13.68 5.06 4.05
C ASN A 51 13.49 6.56 3.80
N GLU A 52 14.59 7.30 3.81
CA GLU A 52 14.60 8.75 3.55
C GLU A 52 14.70 9.06 2.06
N THR A 53 14.85 8.05 1.22
CA THR A 53 15.08 8.18 -0.22
C THR A 53 13.81 8.39 -1.03
N GLU A 54 13.96 9.04 -2.15
CA GLU A 54 12.94 9.22 -3.19
C GLU A 54 13.51 8.73 -4.53
N PRO A 55 13.08 7.58 -5.05
CA PRO A 55 12.07 6.63 -4.53
C PRO A 55 12.52 5.89 -3.25
N SER A 56 11.58 5.23 -2.57
CA SER A 56 11.86 4.51 -1.31
C SER A 56 12.89 3.38 -1.49
N ASN A 57 12.87 2.75 -2.65
CA ASN A 57 13.78 1.71 -3.09
C ASN A 57 13.71 1.56 -4.61
N THR A 58 14.41 0.58 -5.19
CA THR A 58 14.29 0.28 -6.62
C THR A 58 12.85 -0.07 -7.01
N SER A 59 12.50 0.09 -8.27
CA SER A 59 11.16 -0.24 -8.76
C SER A 59 10.80 -1.72 -8.56
N ILE A 60 11.77 -2.61 -8.74
CA ILE A 60 11.58 -4.06 -8.53
C ILE A 60 11.28 -4.36 -7.07
N ILE A 61 12.03 -3.79 -6.14
CA ILE A 61 11.81 -4.00 -4.70
C ILE A 61 10.48 -3.41 -4.26
N ARG A 62 10.13 -2.20 -4.70
CA ARG A 62 8.85 -1.57 -4.38
C ARG A 62 7.66 -2.40 -4.87
N ALA A 63 7.75 -2.95 -6.09
CA ALA A 63 6.74 -3.85 -6.62
C ALA A 63 6.60 -5.13 -5.77
N LYS A 64 7.72 -5.73 -5.38
CA LYS A 64 7.73 -6.91 -4.50
C LYS A 64 7.11 -6.63 -3.15
N GLU A 65 7.33 -5.44 -2.58
CA GLU A 65 6.74 -5.08 -1.29
C GLU A 65 5.22 -4.90 -1.39
N VAL A 66 4.70 -4.40 -2.51
CA VAL A 66 3.24 -4.41 -2.78
C VAL A 66 2.71 -5.84 -2.82
N GLU A 67 3.38 -6.72 -3.57
CA GLU A 67 2.98 -8.13 -3.69
C GLU A 67 3.09 -8.88 -2.37
N GLU A 68 4.11 -8.58 -1.56
CA GLU A 68 4.28 -9.13 -0.21
C GLU A 68 3.03 -8.90 0.64
N LEU A 69 2.52 -7.67 0.66
CA LEU A 69 1.31 -7.35 1.42
C LEU A 69 0.05 -7.99 0.85
N LEU A 70 -0.05 -8.14 -0.47
CA LEU A 70 -1.17 -8.82 -1.09
C LEU A 70 -1.19 -10.30 -0.75
N LEU A 71 -0.02 -10.95 -0.72
CA LEU A 71 0.11 -12.39 -0.42
C LEU A 71 0.04 -12.71 1.08
N ASP A 72 0.31 -11.74 1.94
CA ASP A 72 0.34 -11.95 3.39
C ASP A 72 -1.08 -12.17 3.93
N GLN A 73 -1.33 -13.38 4.45
CA GLN A 73 -2.64 -13.79 4.99
C GLN A 73 -3.00 -13.04 6.28
N ASP A 74 -2.02 -12.44 6.97
CA ASP A 74 -2.24 -11.67 8.19
C ASP A 74 -2.51 -10.19 7.91
N VAL A 75 -2.46 -9.77 6.65
CA VAL A 75 -2.77 -8.40 6.21
C VAL A 75 -4.16 -8.36 5.59
N ASP A 76 -5.02 -7.52 6.12
CA ASP A 76 -6.43 -7.41 5.69
C ASP A 76 -6.66 -6.25 4.70
N MET A 77 -5.85 -5.22 4.76
CA MET A 77 -5.92 -4.05 3.89
C MET A 77 -4.50 -3.53 3.62
N MET A 78 -4.28 -2.95 2.45
CA MET A 78 -3.01 -2.30 2.10
C MET A 78 -3.19 -0.78 1.99
N MET A 79 -2.21 -0.04 2.50
CA MET A 79 -2.19 1.42 2.44
C MET A 79 -0.82 1.90 1.96
N ALA A 80 -0.79 2.85 1.03
CA ALA A 80 0.42 3.55 0.65
C ALA A 80 0.80 4.55 1.73
N ALA A 81 2.07 4.55 2.15
CA ALA A 81 2.55 5.38 3.26
C ALA A 81 2.58 6.87 2.92
N THR A 82 2.86 7.21 1.67
CA THR A 82 2.96 8.60 1.18
C THR A 82 2.89 8.63 -0.34
N GLY A 83 2.88 9.84 -0.89
CA GLY A 83 2.98 10.08 -2.33
C GLY A 83 4.41 10.08 -2.86
N GLY A 84 4.64 10.82 -3.93
CA GLY A 84 5.93 10.97 -4.60
C GLY A 84 5.75 11.16 -6.11
N ASP A 85 6.76 10.73 -6.88
CA ASP A 85 6.80 10.92 -8.34
C ASP A 85 7.19 9.64 -9.10
N PHE A 86 7.29 8.50 -8.43
CA PHE A 86 7.95 7.30 -8.98
C PHE A 86 7.06 6.06 -9.04
N LEU A 87 5.78 6.19 -8.72
CA LEU A 87 4.92 5.01 -8.60
C LEU A 87 4.84 4.21 -9.90
N PHE A 88 4.64 4.85 -11.03
CA PHE A 88 4.37 4.15 -12.27
C PHE A 88 5.51 3.20 -12.70
N ASP A 89 6.74 3.42 -12.21
CA ASP A 89 7.87 2.54 -12.49
C ASP A 89 7.68 1.12 -11.94
N ILE A 90 6.81 0.92 -10.96
CA ILE A 90 6.55 -0.41 -10.41
C ILE A 90 5.57 -1.22 -11.26
N LEU A 91 4.73 -0.57 -12.05
CA LEU A 91 3.63 -1.24 -12.78
C LEU A 91 4.10 -2.39 -13.67
N PRO A 92 5.20 -2.27 -14.45
CA PRO A 92 5.70 -3.38 -15.27
C PRO A 92 6.18 -4.59 -14.47
N HIS A 93 6.47 -4.40 -13.18
CA HIS A 93 7.02 -5.46 -12.30
C HIS A 93 5.95 -6.13 -11.43
N LEU A 94 4.70 -5.66 -11.49
CA LEU A 94 3.60 -6.27 -10.75
C LEU A 94 3.05 -7.48 -11.51
N ASN A 95 2.80 -8.56 -10.78
CA ASN A 95 2.16 -9.75 -11.32
C ASN A 95 0.64 -9.62 -11.26
N PRO A 96 -0.05 -9.55 -12.42
CA PRO A 96 -1.51 -9.44 -12.46
C PRO A 96 -2.23 -10.55 -11.70
N SER A 97 -1.72 -11.78 -11.75
CA SER A 97 -2.33 -12.93 -11.06
C SER A 97 -2.35 -12.72 -9.54
N ILE A 98 -1.27 -12.18 -8.96
CA ILE A 98 -1.21 -11.89 -7.52
C ILE A 98 -2.31 -10.90 -7.13
N ILE A 99 -2.49 -9.84 -7.93
CA ILE A 99 -3.53 -8.84 -7.70
C ILE A 99 -4.92 -9.44 -7.77
N GLN A 100 -5.19 -10.23 -8.81
CA GLN A 100 -6.51 -10.80 -9.07
C GLN A 100 -6.91 -11.89 -8.06
N GLU A 101 -5.94 -12.69 -7.64
CA GLU A 101 -6.17 -13.83 -6.74
C GLU A 101 -6.17 -13.42 -5.26
N ASN A 102 -5.66 -12.25 -4.92
CA ASN A 102 -5.55 -11.74 -3.55
C ASN A 102 -6.21 -10.37 -3.38
N PRO A 103 -7.51 -10.23 -3.68
CA PRO A 103 -8.17 -8.93 -3.60
C PRO A 103 -8.22 -8.43 -2.16
N LYS A 104 -7.64 -7.25 -1.94
CA LYS A 104 -7.69 -6.51 -0.67
C LYS A 104 -8.09 -5.08 -0.95
N TRP A 105 -8.62 -4.38 0.05
CA TRP A 105 -8.74 -2.94 -0.03
C TRP A 105 -7.34 -2.34 -0.13
N ILE A 106 -7.14 -1.51 -1.14
CA ILE A 106 -5.89 -0.79 -1.37
C ILE A 106 -6.22 0.69 -1.33
N MET A 107 -5.54 1.43 -0.47
CA MET A 107 -5.75 2.86 -0.29
C MET A 107 -4.50 3.65 -0.67
N GLY A 108 -4.72 4.74 -1.41
CA GLY A 108 -3.62 5.65 -1.77
C GLY A 108 -4.14 6.92 -2.41
N ALA A 109 -3.42 8.01 -2.20
CA ALA A 109 -3.72 9.32 -2.76
C ALA A 109 -2.51 9.89 -3.50
N SER A 110 -2.72 10.93 -4.33
CA SER A 110 -1.67 11.56 -5.11
C SER A 110 -0.98 10.56 -6.04
N ASP A 111 0.34 10.43 -6.02
CA ASP A 111 1.09 9.51 -6.90
C ASP A 111 0.62 8.04 -6.80
N PRO A 112 0.36 7.46 -5.61
CA PRO A 112 -0.26 6.13 -5.50
C PRO A 112 -1.60 5.93 -6.22
N THR A 113 -2.23 6.98 -6.72
CA THR A 113 -3.36 6.85 -7.66
C THR A 113 -2.98 6.00 -8.87
N GLY A 114 -1.72 6.06 -9.30
CA GLY A 114 -1.19 5.21 -10.37
C GLY A 114 -1.27 3.71 -10.08
N LEU A 115 -1.45 3.31 -8.83
CA LEU A 115 -1.69 1.92 -8.43
C LEU A 115 -3.19 1.64 -8.28
N VAL A 116 -3.89 2.46 -7.51
CA VAL A 116 -5.31 2.20 -7.20
C VAL A 116 -6.20 2.31 -8.44
N TYR A 117 -5.94 3.27 -9.32
CA TYR A 117 -6.72 3.45 -10.54
C TYR A 117 -6.65 2.25 -11.50
N PRO A 118 -5.45 1.73 -11.87
CA PRO A 118 -5.36 0.54 -12.71
C PRO A 118 -5.97 -0.71 -12.07
N ILE A 119 -5.86 -0.86 -10.75
CA ILE A 119 -6.46 -2.00 -10.05
C ILE A 119 -7.97 -1.97 -10.23
N THR A 120 -8.60 -0.82 -10.08
CA THR A 120 -10.04 -0.70 -10.28
C THR A 120 -10.43 -0.85 -11.75
N THR A 121 -9.77 -0.15 -12.66
CA THR A 121 -10.20 -0.10 -14.06
C THR A 121 -9.83 -1.34 -14.86
N LYS A 122 -8.71 -1.99 -14.53
CA LYS A 122 -8.22 -3.16 -15.27
C LYS A 122 -8.65 -4.49 -14.67
N TYR A 123 -8.75 -4.56 -13.35
CA TYR A 123 -9.05 -5.82 -12.65
C TYR A 123 -10.42 -5.83 -11.98
N ASP A 124 -11.17 -4.75 -12.10
CA ASP A 124 -12.54 -4.61 -11.58
C ASP A 124 -12.62 -4.88 -10.05
N ILE A 125 -11.59 -4.44 -9.32
CA ILE A 125 -11.49 -4.54 -7.87
C ILE A 125 -11.66 -3.15 -7.26
N ALA A 126 -12.54 -3.01 -6.27
CA ALA A 126 -12.76 -1.75 -5.59
C ALA A 126 -11.52 -1.33 -4.79
N THR A 127 -11.16 -0.05 -4.86
CA THR A 127 -10.03 0.56 -4.14
C THR A 127 -10.49 1.84 -3.46
N LEU A 128 -9.62 2.42 -2.64
CA LEU A 128 -9.89 3.65 -1.91
C LEU A 128 -8.91 4.75 -2.31
N TYR A 129 -9.43 5.92 -2.58
CA TYR A 129 -8.63 7.14 -2.71
C TYR A 129 -8.67 7.92 -1.40
N GLY A 130 -7.51 8.18 -0.78
CA GLY A 130 -7.42 8.88 0.50
C GLY A 130 -6.02 8.95 1.06
#